data_099b6d95077392962fb34033b0448d9b
#
_entry.id   099b6d95077392962fb34033b0448d9b
#
_cell.length_a   1.000
_cell.length_b   1.000
_cell.length_c   1.000
_cell.angle_alpha   90.00
_cell.angle_beta   90.00
_cell.angle_gamma   90.00
#
_symmetry.space_group_name_H-M   'P 1'
#
loop_
_entity.id
_entity.type
_entity.pdbx_description
1 polymer ?
#
loop_
_entity_poly.entity_id
_entity_poly.type
_entity_poly.pdbx_seq_one_letter_code
_entity_poly.pdbx_strand_id
1 'polypeptide(L)'
;MKIKKRQYLIIPAMGFIFVGAMACSPATDQFSARSAAKGIPAGWSTGGLGMAGVDYDWIARFKDPQLMALVAEAMKRNPDLKATAERVRRAEAVARLSGAEKKPQLNAQVNSLQQKQRFPGFPIKLGSNNAEAYGASLDVNWEPDLWGRLRASQAAAAAESMAFAEDYRSARASLAGQLAKAWFALGEAAEQVILAEAAVGVRVKTVASVQERFAAALEGGLASQLRLAETDLASSRASLALWESERARAIRQLELLIGRFPEGNIPEPHRLPGAPSVPPAGLPSELLKRRPDIIAAERRYEAAGLRRGAARAARYPSFSLTGRSGTSTSAFEDVLDRGFGIWSLAGSVAQPLFAGGRLKEEERIAGHDEVIALQELQGTILRAFAEVEQALVAEEFYARREAAVLESATSARKAAEASILDFADGAVDALTLLAAQDRQVQTAFQLVSLRRMRLENRINLHLALGGDFQTQVLP
;
A
#
# COMPACT_ATOMS: atom_id res chain seq x y z
N MET A 1 37.32 -81.73 -3.59
CA MET A 1 35.87 -81.56 -3.47
C MET A 1 35.68 -80.69 -2.22
N LYS A 2 35.60 -79.29 -2.41
CA LYS A 2 35.44 -78.33 -1.31
C LYS A 2 34.18 -77.61 -1.52
N ILE A 3 33.21 -77.81 -0.66
CA ILE A 3 31.88 -77.18 -0.68
C ILE A 3 32.01 -75.78 -0.06
N LYS A 4 31.74 -74.71 -0.84
CA LYS A 4 31.63 -73.35 -0.36
C LYS A 4 30.28 -73.17 0.32
N LYS A 5 30.24 -72.92 1.64
CA LYS A 5 29.08 -72.51 2.37
C LYS A 5 28.78 -71.01 2.03
N ARG A 6 27.66 -70.74 1.36
CA ARG A 6 27.07 -69.37 1.25
C ARG A 6 26.37 -69.06 2.58
N GLN A 7 26.89 -68.10 3.28
CA GLN A 7 26.13 -67.42 4.38
C GLN A 7 25.08 -66.49 3.80
N TYR A 8 23.84 -66.85 3.99
CA TYR A 8 22.72 -65.94 3.73
C TYR A 8 22.59 -65.03 4.94
N LEU A 9 22.77 -63.72 4.69
CA LEU A 9 22.48 -62.62 5.66
C LEU A 9 20.95 -62.50 5.77
N ILE A 10 20.38 -62.98 6.84
CA ILE A 10 18.97 -62.79 7.17
C ILE A 10 18.81 -61.35 7.68
N ILE A 11 18.27 -60.47 6.84
CA ILE A 11 17.83 -59.14 7.27
C ILE A 11 16.44 -59.32 7.92
N PRO A 12 16.26 -59.03 9.21
CA PRO A 12 14.92 -59.03 9.79
C PRO A 12 14.08 -57.94 9.12
N ALA A 13 13.04 -58.32 8.40
CA ALA A 13 12.01 -57.45 7.92
C ALA A 13 11.28 -56.86 9.13
N MET A 14 11.68 -55.69 9.54
CA MET A 14 10.96 -54.87 10.51
C MET A 14 9.66 -54.44 9.84
N GLY A 15 8.57 -55.15 10.15
CA GLY A 15 7.22 -54.85 9.67
C GLY A 15 6.82 -53.45 10.13
N PHE A 16 6.87 -52.52 9.21
CA PHE A 16 6.22 -51.22 9.39
C PHE A 16 4.70 -51.44 9.37
N ILE A 17 4.10 -51.42 10.54
CA ILE A 17 2.65 -51.25 10.67
C ILE A 17 2.32 -49.85 10.14
N PHE A 18 1.93 -49.76 8.89
CA PHE A 18 1.33 -48.58 8.29
C PHE A 18 -0.08 -48.45 8.87
N VAL A 19 -0.19 -47.84 10.07
CA VAL A 19 -1.46 -47.33 10.54
C VAL A 19 -1.80 -46.20 9.57
N GLY A 20 -2.81 -46.45 8.74
CA GLY A 20 -3.37 -45.41 7.85
C GLY A 20 -3.83 -44.23 8.66
N ALA A 21 -2.93 -43.28 8.92
CA ALA A 21 -3.28 -41.97 9.35
C ALA A 21 -4.00 -41.31 8.16
N MET A 22 -5.35 -41.38 8.17
CA MET A 22 -6.16 -40.45 7.41
C MET A 22 -5.59 -39.04 7.70
N ALA A 23 -4.95 -38.47 6.71
CA ALA A 23 -4.58 -37.05 6.71
C ALA A 23 -5.88 -36.27 6.84
N CYS A 24 -6.31 -36.00 8.06
CA CYS A 24 -7.18 -34.87 8.34
C CYS A 24 -6.39 -33.63 7.92
N SER A 25 -6.52 -33.24 6.64
CA SER A 25 -6.33 -31.83 6.28
C SER A 25 -7.17 -31.06 7.29
N PRO A 26 -6.62 -30.14 8.08
CA PRO A 26 -7.45 -29.24 8.84
C PRO A 26 -8.36 -28.60 7.78
N ALA A 27 -9.68 -28.82 7.89
CA ALA A 27 -10.64 -28.02 7.18
C ALA A 27 -10.32 -26.61 7.64
N THR A 28 -9.60 -25.86 6.83
CA THR A 28 -9.60 -24.41 6.92
C THR A 28 -11.06 -24.09 6.67
N ASP A 29 -11.80 -23.80 7.74
CA ASP A 29 -13.07 -23.10 7.60
C ASP A 29 -12.74 -21.98 6.63
N GLN A 30 -13.31 -22.07 5.42
CA GLN A 30 -13.09 -21.07 4.39
C GLN A 30 -13.78 -19.80 4.89
N PHE A 31 -13.06 -19.08 5.74
CA PHE A 31 -13.51 -17.82 6.26
C PHE A 31 -13.44 -16.85 5.11
N SER A 32 -14.56 -16.65 4.44
CA SER A 32 -14.67 -15.63 3.42
C SER A 32 -14.89 -14.27 4.09
N ALA A 33 -14.39 -13.19 3.49
CA ALA A 33 -14.69 -11.81 3.90
C ALA A 33 -16.21 -11.59 4.10
N ARG A 34 -17.08 -12.38 3.43
CA ARG A 34 -18.53 -12.40 3.64
C ARG A 34 -18.94 -12.82 5.04
N SER A 35 -18.24 -13.74 5.70
CA SER A 35 -18.59 -14.16 7.07
C SER A 35 -18.10 -13.17 8.11
N ALA A 36 -17.02 -12.44 7.83
CA ALA A 36 -16.52 -11.31 8.64
C ALA A 36 -17.46 -10.10 8.56
N ALA A 37 -18.20 -9.98 7.49
CA ALA A 37 -19.06 -8.84 7.16
C ALA A 37 -20.55 -9.12 7.48
N LYS A 38 -20.83 -9.74 8.62
CA LYS A 38 -22.21 -9.88 9.11
C LYS A 38 -22.84 -8.50 9.29
N GLY A 39 -23.95 -8.24 8.58
CA GLY A 39 -24.70 -6.99 8.71
C GLY A 39 -24.38 -5.93 7.63
N ILE A 40 -23.78 -6.32 6.50
CA ILE A 40 -23.63 -5.41 5.35
C ILE A 40 -25.02 -4.92 4.90
N PRO A 41 -25.20 -3.58 4.75
CA PRO A 41 -26.43 -3.03 4.21
C PRO A 41 -26.71 -3.55 2.79
N ALA A 42 -27.98 -3.72 2.43
CA ALA A 42 -28.38 -4.15 1.09
C ALA A 42 -28.16 -3.05 0.02
N GLY A 43 -28.05 -1.80 0.43
CA GLY A 43 -27.84 -0.62 -0.42
C GLY A 43 -27.16 0.51 0.32
N TRP A 44 -26.75 1.54 -0.41
CA TRP A 44 -26.17 2.78 0.13
C TRP A 44 -27.26 3.70 0.68
N SER A 45 -26.94 4.52 1.70
CA SER A 45 -27.87 5.42 2.38
C SER A 45 -28.45 6.49 1.45
N THR A 46 -27.70 6.92 0.44
CA THR A 46 -28.11 7.96 -0.54
C THR A 46 -28.99 7.46 -1.66
N GLY A 47 -29.43 6.18 -1.64
CA GLY A 47 -30.26 5.59 -2.68
C GLY A 47 -29.48 5.24 -3.97
N GLY A 48 -29.91 4.17 -4.65
CA GLY A 48 -29.14 3.51 -5.69
C GLY A 48 -28.70 4.35 -6.87
N LEU A 49 -27.44 4.62 -6.94
CA LEU A 49 -26.75 4.94 -8.17
C LEU A 49 -26.45 3.60 -8.88
N GLY A 50 -27.29 3.26 -9.86
CA GLY A 50 -27.20 2.19 -10.84
C GLY A 50 -26.38 0.93 -10.54
N MET A 51 -26.92 -0.22 -10.89
CA MET A 51 -26.24 -1.54 -10.82
C MET A 51 -25.15 -1.73 -11.89
N ALA A 52 -24.76 -0.69 -12.63
CA ALA A 52 -23.70 -0.80 -13.63
C ALA A 52 -22.34 -0.97 -12.97
N GLY A 53 -21.49 -1.83 -13.53
CA GLY A 53 -20.15 -2.08 -12.99
C GLY A 53 -19.28 -0.82 -12.90
N VAL A 54 -18.40 -0.77 -11.89
CA VAL A 54 -17.43 0.31 -11.73
C VAL A 54 -16.48 0.30 -12.93
N ASP A 55 -16.23 1.48 -13.49
CA ASP A 55 -15.36 1.66 -14.64
C ASP A 55 -13.89 1.50 -14.24
N TYR A 56 -13.14 0.71 -15.02
CA TYR A 56 -11.76 0.39 -14.73
C TYR A 56 -10.76 1.48 -15.15
N ASP A 57 -11.22 2.54 -15.85
CA ASP A 57 -10.35 3.66 -16.27
C ASP A 57 -10.92 5.01 -15.82
N TRP A 58 -10.98 5.20 -14.51
CA TRP A 58 -11.55 6.39 -13.92
C TRP A 58 -10.77 7.68 -14.26
N ILE A 59 -9.44 7.59 -14.57
CA ILE A 59 -8.60 8.74 -14.89
C ILE A 59 -9.02 9.32 -16.25
N ALA A 60 -9.31 8.48 -17.24
CA ALA A 60 -9.74 8.91 -18.54
C ALA A 60 -11.07 9.68 -18.54
N ARG A 61 -11.92 9.49 -17.50
CA ARG A 61 -13.17 10.24 -17.35
C ARG A 61 -12.98 11.73 -17.16
N PHE A 62 -11.84 12.16 -16.64
CA PHE A 62 -11.50 13.58 -16.52
C PHE A 62 -11.13 14.23 -17.87
N LYS A 63 -10.94 13.41 -18.91
CA LYS A 63 -10.63 13.86 -20.30
C LYS A 63 -9.41 14.79 -20.37
N ASP A 64 -8.41 14.51 -19.52
CA ASP A 64 -7.19 15.30 -19.41
C ASP A 64 -5.97 14.45 -19.84
N PRO A 65 -5.47 14.65 -21.08
CA PRO A 65 -4.33 13.89 -21.60
C PRO A 65 -3.03 14.16 -20.82
N GLN A 66 -2.86 15.36 -20.24
CA GLN A 66 -1.67 15.71 -19.46
C GLN A 66 -1.67 14.95 -18.14
N LEU A 67 -2.81 14.90 -17.43
CA LEU A 67 -2.96 14.07 -16.24
C LEU A 67 -2.65 12.61 -16.52
N MET A 68 -3.17 12.05 -17.62
CA MET A 68 -2.90 10.67 -18.00
C MET A 68 -1.41 10.42 -18.24
N ALA A 69 -0.71 11.33 -18.93
CA ALA A 69 0.73 11.23 -19.17
C ALA A 69 1.54 11.29 -17.87
N LEU A 70 1.20 12.20 -16.95
CA LEU A 70 1.86 12.32 -15.64
C LEU A 70 1.65 11.08 -14.79
N VAL A 71 0.44 10.51 -14.77
CA VAL A 71 0.16 9.25 -14.06
C VAL A 71 1.00 8.11 -14.64
N ALA A 72 1.04 7.97 -15.98
CA ALA A 72 1.84 6.93 -16.63
C ALA A 72 3.34 7.07 -16.32
N GLU A 73 3.86 8.28 -16.23
CA GLU A 73 5.23 8.55 -15.82
C GLU A 73 5.48 8.22 -14.37
N ALA A 74 4.59 8.64 -13.45
CA ALA A 74 4.68 8.33 -12.03
C ALA A 74 4.72 6.83 -11.76
N MET A 75 3.89 6.04 -12.48
CA MET A 75 3.89 4.57 -12.37
C MET A 75 5.24 3.95 -12.71
N LYS A 76 6.03 4.59 -13.58
CA LYS A 76 7.36 4.10 -13.97
C LYS A 76 8.49 4.61 -13.10
N ARG A 77 8.36 5.84 -12.56
CA ARG A 77 9.48 6.54 -11.93
C ARG A 77 9.40 6.64 -10.42
N ASN A 78 8.18 6.65 -9.84
CA ASN A 78 8.00 6.89 -8.41
C ASN A 78 8.80 5.88 -7.56
N PRO A 79 9.68 6.36 -6.65
CA PRO A 79 10.54 5.48 -5.86
C PRO A 79 9.77 4.62 -4.84
N ASP A 80 8.70 5.16 -4.23
CA ASP A 80 7.92 4.45 -3.22
C ASP A 80 7.14 3.30 -3.85
N LEU A 81 6.63 3.50 -5.07
CA LEU A 81 5.96 2.44 -5.82
C LEU A 81 6.95 1.33 -6.20
N LYS A 82 8.17 1.69 -6.64
CA LYS A 82 9.24 0.72 -6.90
C LYS A 82 9.62 -0.06 -5.65
N ALA A 83 9.77 0.63 -4.52
CA ALA A 83 10.05 -0.03 -3.24
C ALA A 83 8.93 -1.02 -2.86
N THR A 84 7.66 -0.67 -3.13
CA THR A 84 6.53 -1.57 -2.88
C THR A 84 6.54 -2.78 -3.81
N ALA A 85 6.93 -2.61 -5.09
CA ALA A 85 7.14 -3.74 -6.00
C ALA A 85 8.25 -4.69 -5.52
N GLU A 86 9.36 -4.16 -4.99
CA GLU A 86 10.41 -5.00 -4.40
C GLU A 86 9.95 -5.73 -3.12
N ARG A 87 9.03 -5.16 -2.34
CA ARG A 87 8.40 -5.87 -1.20
C ARG A 87 7.62 -7.09 -1.67
N VAL A 88 6.91 -7.00 -2.79
CA VAL A 88 6.23 -8.15 -3.42
C VAL A 88 7.25 -9.22 -3.79
N ARG A 89 8.31 -8.87 -4.54
CA ARG A 89 9.37 -9.82 -4.94
C ARG A 89 10.05 -10.48 -3.74
N ARG A 90 10.28 -9.69 -2.67
CA ARG A 90 10.80 -10.21 -1.41
C ARG A 90 9.86 -11.22 -0.78
N ALA A 91 8.56 -10.92 -0.71
CA ALA A 91 7.56 -11.83 -0.14
C ALA A 91 7.45 -13.15 -0.94
N GLU A 92 7.51 -13.08 -2.27
CA GLU A 92 7.58 -14.25 -3.13
C GLU A 92 8.85 -15.10 -2.87
N ALA A 93 9.99 -14.43 -2.68
CA ALA A 93 11.23 -15.13 -2.33
C ALA A 93 11.13 -15.84 -0.97
N VAL A 94 10.50 -15.21 0.03
CA VAL A 94 10.21 -15.82 1.33
C VAL A 94 9.29 -17.03 1.19
N ALA A 95 8.25 -16.96 0.36
CA ALA A 95 7.36 -18.10 0.09
C ALA A 95 8.12 -19.26 -0.58
N ARG A 96 9.03 -18.96 -1.53
CA ARG A 96 9.92 -19.99 -2.13
C ARG A 96 10.91 -20.58 -1.12
N LEU A 97 11.48 -19.74 -0.23
CA LEU A 97 12.39 -20.15 0.84
C LEU A 97 11.68 -21.13 1.79
N SER A 98 10.48 -20.80 2.27
CA SER A 98 9.68 -21.70 3.11
C SER A 98 9.35 -23.03 2.39
N GLY A 99 9.19 -22.99 1.06
CA GLY A 99 9.01 -24.18 0.24
C GLY A 99 10.26 -25.06 0.12
N ALA A 100 11.45 -24.45 0.22
CA ALA A 100 12.71 -25.19 0.18
C ALA A 100 12.95 -26.07 1.42
N GLU A 101 12.42 -25.68 2.57
CA GLU A 101 12.52 -26.44 3.82
C GLU A 101 11.87 -27.83 3.74
N LYS A 102 10.93 -28.04 2.82
CA LYS A 102 10.30 -29.35 2.58
C LYS A 102 11.16 -30.33 1.77
N LYS A 103 12.23 -29.81 1.15
CA LYS A 103 13.11 -30.61 0.28
C LYS A 103 14.33 -31.10 1.05
N PRO A 104 14.91 -32.24 0.65
CA PRO A 104 16.21 -32.68 1.18
C PRO A 104 17.26 -31.58 1.00
N GLN A 105 18.02 -31.30 2.06
CA GLN A 105 19.18 -30.42 2.03
C GLN A 105 20.44 -31.23 1.85
N LEU A 106 21.28 -30.89 0.88
CA LEU A 106 22.54 -31.53 0.58
C LEU A 106 23.68 -30.58 0.88
N ASN A 107 24.59 -30.99 1.76
CA ASN A 107 25.77 -30.22 2.13
C ASN A 107 27.03 -31.03 1.82
N ALA A 108 28.06 -30.39 1.29
CA ALA A 108 29.39 -30.91 1.21
C ALA A 108 30.20 -30.43 2.42
N GLN A 109 30.87 -31.32 3.12
CA GLN A 109 31.66 -30.98 4.30
C GLN A 109 33.04 -31.59 4.20
N VAL A 110 34.06 -30.82 4.54
CA VAL A 110 35.42 -31.29 4.75
C VAL A 110 35.76 -31.01 6.21
N ASN A 111 36.18 -32.02 6.91
CA ASN A 111 36.53 -31.92 8.32
C ASN A 111 37.94 -32.41 8.60
N SER A 112 38.63 -31.76 9.51
CA SER A 112 39.92 -32.14 10.07
C SER A 112 39.80 -32.11 11.58
N LEU A 113 40.14 -33.15 12.24
CA LEU A 113 40.19 -33.25 13.69
C LEU A 113 41.58 -33.72 14.10
N GLN A 114 42.25 -32.92 14.91
CA GLN A 114 43.49 -33.27 15.59
C GLN A 114 43.26 -33.15 17.09
N GLN A 115 43.33 -34.29 17.81
CA GLN A 115 43.03 -34.32 19.24
C GLN A 115 44.09 -35.09 19.99
N LYS A 116 44.59 -34.48 21.08
CA LYS A 116 45.42 -35.17 22.06
C LYS A 116 44.62 -35.44 23.32
N GLN A 117 44.31 -36.71 23.56
CA GLN A 117 43.53 -37.11 24.71
C GLN A 117 44.44 -37.77 25.78
N ARG A 118 44.26 -37.32 27.03
CA ARG A 118 44.87 -37.94 28.20
C ARG A 118 43.77 -38.54 29.07
N PHE A 119 44.01 -39.74 29.59
CA PHE A 119 43.09 -40.43 30.48
C PHE A 119 43.58 -40.29 31.93
N PRO A 120 43.16 -39.27 32.71
CA PRO A 120 43.49 -39.14 34.13
C PRO A 120 42.68 -40.17 34.93
N GLY A 121 43.34 -40.87 35.84
CA GLY A 121 42.64 -41.77 36.80
C GLY A 121 42.79 -43.26 36.58
N PHE A 122 43.54 -43.72 35.57
CA PHE A 122 43.94 -45.10 35.48
C PHE A 122 45.23 -45.39 36.26
N PRO A 123 45.32 -46.50 37.00
CA PRO A 123 46.52 -46.84 37.80
C PRO A 123 47.75 -47.15 36.95
N ILE A 124 47.63 -47.31 35.64
CA ILE A 124 48.70 -47.46 34.67
C ILE A 124 48.76 -46.13 33.87
N LYS A 125 49.94 -45.52 33.72
CA LYS A 125 50.16 -44.37 32.84
C LYS A 125 49.89 -44.78 31.39
N LEU A 126 48.64 -44.80 30.99
CA LEU A 126 48.27 -44.85 29.58
C LEU A 126 48.74 -43.53 28.96
N GLY A 127 49.66 -43.59 28.01
CA GLY A 127 50.23 -42.44 27.32
C GLY A 127 49.17 -41.56 26.67
N SER A 128 49.56 -40.40 26.21
CA SER A 128 48.67 -39.55 25.41
C SER A 128 48.37 -40.25 24.06
N ASN A 129 47.12 -40.36 23.72
CA ASN A 129 46.71 -40.77 22.37
C ASN A 129 46.50 -39.54 21.51
N ASN A 130 47.23 -39.44 20.40
CA ASN A 130 46.97 -38.44 19.38
C ASN A 130 46.03 -39.11 18.35
N ALA A 131 44.85 -38.56 18.20
CA ALA A 131 43.90 -38.96 17.17
C ALA A 131 43.85 -37.87 16.08
N GLU A 132 44.15 -38.28 14.87
CA GLU A 132 44.00 -37.46 13.69
C GLU A 132 42.92 -38.08 12.82
N ALA A 133 41.97 -37.23 12.34
CA ALA A 133 40.93 -37.70 11.43
C ALA A 133 40.64 -36.61 10.39
N TYR A 134 40.76 -37.01 9.17
CA TYR A 134 40.44 -36.16 8.00
C TYR A 134 39.30 -36.83 7.23
N GLY A 135 38.37 -36.01 6.71
CA GLY A 135 37.26 -36.57 5.95
C GLY A 135 36.62 -35.55 5.02
N ALA A 136 36.06 -36.07 3.94
CA ALA A 136 35.18 -35.32 3.06
C ALA A 136 33.86 -36.08 2.93
N SER A 137 32.73 -35.39 3.11
CA SER A 137 31.41 -36.04 3.04
C SER A 137 30.37 -35.18 2.32
N LEU A 138 29.38 -35.88 1.78
CA LEU A 138 28.10 -35.33 1.36
C LEU A 138 27.06 -35.75 2.40
N ASP A 139 26.44 -34.76 3.00
CA ASP A 139 25.46 -34.94 4.06
C ASP A 139 24.08 -34.51 3.55
N VAL A 140 23.10 -35.41 3.61
CA VAL A 140 21.70 -35.15 3.32
C VAL A 140 20.92 -35.05 4.61
N ASN A 141 20.13 -34.03 4.76
CA ASN A 141 19.17 -33.89 5.85
C ASN A 141 17.80 -33.57 5.29
N TRP A 142 16.78 -34.29 5.73
CA TRP A 142 15.41 -34.09 5.29
C TRP A 142 14.42 -34.37 6.41
N GLU A 143 13.42 -33.45 6.56
CA GLU A 143 12.28 -33.62 7.45
C GLU A 143 11.03 -33.97 6.62
N PRO A 144 10.56 -35.23 6.61
CA PRO A 144 9.28 -35.58 6.02
C PRO A 144 8.13 -34.90 6.74
N ASP A 145 7.34 -34.09 6.01
CA ASP A 145 6.25 -33.30 6.58
C ASP A 145 4.96 -34.13 6.72
N LEU A 146 4.91 -35.02 7.73
CA LEU A 146 3.77 -35.92 7.95
C LEU A 146 2.54 -35.16 8.48
N TRP A 147 2.74 -34.16 9.34
CA TRP A 147 1.66 -33.42 10.01
C TRP A 147 1.30 -32.11 9.31
N GLY A 148 1.97 -31.77 8.24
CA GLY A 148 1.70 -30.58 7.45
C GLY A 148 2.26 -29.28 8.03
N ARG A 149 3.18 -29.34 8.99
CA ARG A 149 3.82 -28.16 9.59
C ARG A 149 4.52 -27.29 8.55
N LEU A 150 5.39 -27.90 7.75
CA LEU A 150 6.13 -27.19 6.70
C LEU A 150 5.22 -26.74 5.54
N ARG A 151 4.23 -27.57 5.18
CA ARG A 151 3.21 -27.18 4.18
C ARG A 151 2.38 -25.99 4.65
N ALA A 152 1.94 -25.97 5.91
CA ALA A 152 1.20 -24.86 6.48
C ALA A 152 2.04 -23.58 6.54
N SER A 153 3.33 -23.67 6.94
CA SER A 153 4.26 -22.54 6.94
C SER A 153 4.47 -21.97 5.54
N GLN A 154 4.67 -22.83 4.54
CA GLN A 154 4.79 -22.38 3.14
C GLN A 154 3.49 -21.76 2.63
N ALA A 155 2.34 -22.35 2.91
CA ALA A 155 1.05 -21.82 2.49
C ALA A 155 0.77 -20.44 3.15
N ALA A 156 1.15 -20.28 4.43
CA ALA A 156 1.07 -18.98 5.12
C ALA A 156 1.95 -17.92 4.43
N ALA A 157 3.20 -18.26 4.08
CA ALA A 157 4.09 -17.35 3.37
C ALA A 157 3.57 -17.02 1.95
N ALA A 158 2.93 -17.98 1.27
CA ALA A 158 2.30 -17.75 -0.03
C ALA A 158 1.08 -16.82 0.08
N ALA A 159 0.21 -17.01 1.08
CA ALA A 159 -0.92 -16.12 1.35
C ALA A 159 -0.44 -14.68 1.68
N GLU A 160 0.61 -14.55 2.48
CA GLU A 160 1.25 -13.25 2.77
C GLU A 160 1.81 -12.59 1.51
N SER A 161 2.43 -13.36 0.62
CA SER A 161 2.90 -12.85 -0.69
C SER A 161 1.77 -12.31 -1.55
N MET A 162 0.60 -12.97 -1.55
CA MET A 162 -0.60 -12.49 -2.23
C MET A 162 -1.12 -11.19 -1.60
N ALA A 163 -1.05 -11.05 -0.27
CA ALA A 163 -1.40 -9.81 0.40
C ALA A 163 -0.51 -8.63 -0.05
N PHE A 164 0.80 -8.84 -0.15
CA PHE A 164 1.73 -7.81 -0.68
C PHE A 164 1.44 -7.44 -2.13
N ALA A 165 0.98 -8.38 -2.96
CA ALA A 165 0.57 -8.08 -4.33
C ALA A 165 -0.66 -7.15 -4.36
N GLU A 166 -1.62 -7.36 -3.47
CA GLU A 166 -2.78 -6.47 -3.32
C GLU A 166 -2.41 -5.11 -2.71
N ASP A 167 -1.46 -5.07 -1.76
CA ASP A 167 -0.89 -3.80 -1.26
C ASP A 167 -0.25 -2.99 -2.40
N TYR A 168 0.44 -3.64 -3.34
CA TYR A 168 0.99 -2.97 -4.50
C TYR A 168 -0.10 -2.38 -5.40
N ARG A 169 -1.22 -3.10 -5.62
CA ARG A 169 -2.38 -2.56 -6.36
C ARG A 169 -2.98 -1.36 -5.64
N SER A 170 -3.15 -1.44 -4.32
CA SER A 170 -3.62 -0.33 -3.50
C SER A 170 -2.69 0.88 -3.59
N ALA A 171 -1.36 0.67 -3.51
CA ALA A 171 -0.36 1.73 -3.63
C ALA A 171 -0.41 2.41 -5.01
N ARG A 172 -0.58 1.64 -6.10
CA ARG A 172 -0.77 2.19 -7.45
C ARG A 172 -2.00 3.08 -7.53
N ALA A 173 -3.14 2.61 -7.06
CA ALA A 173 -4.38 3.38 -7.05
C ALA A 173 -4.26 4.65 -6.19
N SER A 174 -3.66 4.55 -5.02
CA SER A 174 -3.40 5.68 -4.12
C SER A 174 -2.48 6.72 -4.77
N LEU A 175 -1.38 6.31 -5.39
CA LEU A 175 -0.47 7.21 -6.10
C LEU A 175 -1.17 7.96 -7.24
N ALA A 176 -1.97 7.26 -8.05
CA ALA A 176 -2.76 7.87 -9.10
C ALA A 176 -3.76 8.91 -8.55
N GLY A 177 -4.43 8.56 -7.45
CA GLY A 177 -5.34 9.48 -6.78
C GLY A 177 -4.65 10.71 -6.18
N GLN A 178 -3.50 10.53 -5.53
CA GLN A 178 -2.70 11.64 -5.00
C GLN A 178 -2.21 12.56 -6.12
N LEU A 179 -1.75 11.99 -7.22
CA LEU A 179 -1.28 12.75 -8.37
C LEU A 179 -2.42 13.53 -9.04
N ALA A 180 -3.59 12.93 -9.20
CA ALA A 180 -4.76 13.61 -9.75
C ALA A 180 -5.23 14.78 -8.84
N LYS A 181 -5.23 14.58 -7.51
CA LYS A 181 -5.53 15.64 -6.56
C LYS A 181 -4.51 16.78 -6.63
N ALA A 182 -3.21 16.46 -6.68
CA ALA A 182 -2.15 17.46 -6.80
C ALA A 182 -2.22 18.21 -8.14
N TRP A 183 -2.61 17.54 -9.23
CA TRP A 183 -2.88 18.15 -10.53
C TRP A 183 -4.02 19.15 -10.48
N PHE A 184 -5.15 18.81 -9.85
CA PHE A 184 -6.25 19.73 -9.68
C PHE A 184 -5.95 20.85 -8.68
N ALA A 185 -5.10 20.62 -7.68
CA ALA A 185 -4.59 21.67 -6.81
C ALA A 185 -3.72 22.68 -7.58
N LEU A 186 -2.89 22.21 -8.53
CA LEU A 186 -2.16 23.10 -9.44
C LEU A 186 -3.11 23.90 -10.34
N GLY A 187 -4.15 23.24 -10.89
CA GLY A 187 -5.19 23.91 -11.68
C GLY A 187 -5.94 24.98 -10.90
N GLU A 188 -6.29 24.73 -9.63
CA GLU A 188 -6.85 25.74 -8.73
C GLU A 188 -5.89 26.91 -8.57
N ALA A 189 -4.63 26.64 -8.19
CA ALA A 189 -3.65 27.68 -7.94
C ALA A 189 -3.41 28.55 -9.19
N ALA A 190 -3.37 27.95 -10.38
CA ALA A 190 -3.24 28.68 -11.64
C ALA A 190 -4.45 29.59 -11.92
N GLU A 191 -5.68 29.07 -11.74
CA GLU A 191 -6.89 29.92 -11.89
C GLU A 191 -6.96 31.02 -10.84
N GLN A 192 -6.53 30.73 -9.60
CA GLN A 192 -6.51 31.74 -8.52
C GLN A 192 -5.48 32.86 -8.79
N VAL A 193 -4.32 32.53 -9.39
CA VAL A 193 -3.35 33.54 -9.84
C VAL A 193 -3.99 34.47 -10.87
N ILE A 194 -4.66 33.92 -11.89
CA ILE A 194 -5.35 34.75 -12.93
C ILE A 194 -6.39 35.64 -12.30
N LEU A 195 -7.20 35.16 -11.37
CA LEU A 195 -8.20 35.93 -10.67
C LEU A 195 -7.57 37.04 -9.79
N ALA A 196 -6.46 36.73 -9.11
CA ALA A 196 -5.75 37.70 -8.27
C ALA A 196 -5.08 38.79 -9.10
N GLU A 197 -4.47 38.45 -10.25
CA GLU A 197 -3.93 39.44 -11.20
C GLU A 197 -5.02 40.38 -11.71
N ALA A 198 -6.19 39.85 -12.11
CA ALA A 198 -7.34 40.64 -12.53
C ALA A 198 -7.83 41.55 -11.40
N ALA A 199 -7.89 41.04 -10.15
CA ALA A 199 -8.28 41.86 -8.98
C ALA A 199 -7.28 43.00 -8.73
N VAL A 200 -5.97 42.74 -8.79
CA VAL A 200 -4.95 43.80 -8.69
C VAL A 200 -5.14 44.86 -9.78
N GLY A 201 -5.37 44.43 -11.02
CA GLY A 201 -5.63 45.36 -12.13
C GLY A 201 -6.87 46.28 -11.93
N VAL A 202 -7.95 45.70 -11.40
CA VAL A 202 -9.16 46.47 -11.04
C VAL A 202 -8.86 47.44 -9.90
N ARG A 203 -8.15 47.00 -8.83
CA ARG A 203 -7.82 47.87 -7.68
C ARG A 203 -6.88 49.02 -8.06
N VAL A 204 -5.93 48.82 -8.96
CA VAL A 204 -5.07 49.91 -9.47
C VAL A 204 -5.92 51.00 -10.12
N LYS A 205 -6.90 50.63 -10.95
CA LYS A 205 -7.82 51.58 -11.58
C LYS A 205 -8.70 52.30 -10.55
N THR A 206 -9.21 51.57 -9.56
CA THR A 206 -10.04 52.15 -8.49
C THR A 206 -9.25 53.15 -7.67
N VAL A 207 -8.00 52.85 -7.27
CA VAL A 207 -7.13 53.81 -6.56
C VAL A 207 -6.93 55.07 -7.38
N ALA A 208 -6.64 54.95 -8.69
CA ALA A 208 -6.47 56.12 -9.56
C ALA A 208 -7.73 56.97 -9.62
N SER A 209 -8.93 56.38 -9.81
CA SER A 209 -10.20 57.13 -9.85
C SER A 209 -10.55 57.81 -8.51
N VAL A 210 -10.28 57.14 -7.37
CA VAL A 210 -10.49 57.74 -6.04
C VAL A 210 -9.48 58.87 -5.79
N GLN A 211 -8.23 58.74 -6.24
CA GLN A 211 -7.20 59.77 -6.14
C GLN A 211 -7.54 61.01 -6.97
N GLU A 212 -8.05 60.82 -8.20
CA GLU A 212 -8.53 61.96 -9.06
C GLU A 212 -9.66 62.71 -8.39
N ARG A 213 -10.66 62.03 -7.82
CA ARG A 213 -11.76 62.67 -7.09
C ARG A 213 -11.26 63.42 -5.86
N PHE A 214 -10.33 62.86 -5.11
CA PHE A 214 -9.73 63.52 -3.95
C PHE A 214 -8.98 64.81 -4.36
N ALA A 215 -8.12 64.70 -5.41
CA ALA A 215 -7.35 65.82 -5.91
C ALA A 215 -8.24 66.97 -6.49
N ALA A 216 -9.37 66.60 -7.10
CA ALA A 216 -10.34 67.58 -7.65
C ALA A 216 -11.28 68.16 -6.59
N ALA A 217 -11.16 67.82 -5.32
CA ALA A 217 -12.02 68.17 -4.21
C ALA A 217 -13.52 67.94 -4.51
N LEU A 218 -13.85 66.92 -5.29
CA LEU A 218 -15.21 66.54 -5.63
C LEU A 218 -15.91 65.86 -4.44
N GLU A 219 -17.25 65.94 -4.45
CA GLU A 219 -18.09 65.33 -3.42
C GLU A 219 -17.77 63.82 -3.36
N GLY A 220 -17.46 63.28 -2.16
CA GLY A 220 -17.00 61.91 -1.97
C GLY A 220 -15.50 61.71 -2.10
N GLY A 221 -14.66 62.70 -2.38
CA GLY A 221 -13.19 62.63 -2.40
C GLY A 221 -12.58 62.78 -1.01
N LEU A 222 -12.78 61.77 -0.11
CA LEU A 222 -12.25 61.78 1.25
C LEU A 222 -10.89 61.07 1.34
N ALA A 223 -9.96 61.66 2.13
CA ALA A 223 -8.64 61.04 2.39
C ALA A 223 -8.77 59.63 2.95
N SER A 224 -9.80 59.35 3.76
CA SER A 224 -10.08 58.00 4.30
C SER A 224 -10.42 56.98 3.21
N GLN A 225 -11.17 57.37 2.17
CA GLN A 225 -11.51 56.50 1.05
C GLN A 225 -10.30 56.18 0.19
N LEU A 226 -9.40 57.14 -0.03
CA LEU A 226 -8.14 56.92 -0.72
C LEU A 226 -7.26 55.89 0.05
N ARG A 227 -7.14 56.06 1.38
CA ARG A 227 -6.38 55.11 2.21
C ARG A 227 -6.99 53.73 2.24
N LEU A 228 -8.30 53.57 2.23
CA LEU A 228 -8.97 52.28 2.10
C LEU A 228 -8.68 51.61 0.75
N ALA A 229 -8.78 52.36 -0.35
CA ALA A 229 -8.48 51.87 -1.68
C ALA A 229 -7.01 51.41 -1.81
N GLU A 230 -6.06 52.16 -1.24
CA GLU A 230 -4.65 51.79 -1.19
C GLU A 230 -4.43 50.52 -0.35
N THR A 231 -5.16 50.38 0.77
CA THR A 231 -5.12 49.17 1.62
C THR A 231 -5.61 47.94 0.86
N ASP A 232 -6.72 48.07 0.14
CA ASP A 232 -7.31 47.00 -0.65
C ASP A 232 -6.39 46.56 -1.81
N LEU A 233 -5.71 47.53 -2.44
CA LEU A 233 -4.71 47.25 -3.45
C LEU A 233 -3.52 46.46 -2.85
N ALA A 234 -3.03 46.89 -1.68
CA ALA A 234 -1.93 46.16 -0.99
C ALA A 234 -2.35 44.75 -0.60
N SER A 235 -3.56 44.55 -0.09
CA SER A 235 -4.16 43.27 0.23
C SER A 235 -4.31 42.37 -1.01
N SER A 236 -4.72 42.94 -2.13
CA SER A 236 -4.83 42.20 -3.40
C SER A 236 -3.47 41.73 -3.93
N ARG A 237 -2.41 42.57 -3.79
CA ARG A 237 -1.03 42.18 -4.13
C ARG A 237 -0.49 41.07 -3.22
N ALA A 238 -0.81 41.15 -1.93
CA ALA A 238 -0.45 40.09 -0.98
C ALA A 238 -1.14 38.74 -1.34
N SER A 239 -2.42 38.82 -1.75
CA SER A 239 -3.18 37.64 -2.23
C SER A 239 -2.58 37.05 -3.50
N LEU A 240 -2.15 37.90 -4.45
CA LEU A 240 -1.45 37.42 -5.66
C LEU A 240 -0.17 36.66 -5.31
N ALA A 241 0.69 37.25 -4.48
CA ALA A 241 1.93 36.63 -4.06
C ALA A 241 1.68 35.29 -3.32
N LEU A 242 0.60 35.17 -2.56
CA LEU A 242 0.19 33.91 -1.93
C LEU A 242 -0.12 32.85 -2.99
N TRP A 243 -0.94 33.13 -3.98
CA TRP A 243 -1.34 32.17 -4.99
C TRP A 243 -0.20 31.79 -5.93
N GLU A 244 0.72 32.72 -6.25
CA GLU A 244 1.96 32.43 -6.96
C GLU A 244 2.83 31.43 -6.18
N SER A 245 2.93 31.59 -4.86
CA SER A 245 3.63 30.67 -3.97
C SER A 245 2.95 29.29 -3.95
N GLU A 246 1.62 29.24 -3.84
CA GLU A 246 0.85 27.99 -3.86
C GLU A 246 1.01 27.24 -5.19
N ARG A 247 0.98 27.96 -6.31
CA ARG A 247 1.24 27.40 -7.63
C ARG A 247 2.64 26.80 -7.72
N ALA A 248 3.65 27.54 -7.27
CA ALA A 248 5.04 27.06 -7.27
C ALA A 248 5.24 25.82 -6.38
N ARG A 249 4.51 25.76 -5.25
CA ARG A 249 4.53 24.60 -4.35
C ARG A 249 3.83 23.39 -4.98
N ALA A 250 2.67 23.57 -5.61
CA ALA A 250 1.91 22.50 -6.25
C ALA A 250 2.70 21.83 -7.39
N ILE A 251 3.43 22.62 -8.20
CA ILE A 251 4.32 22.10 -9.25
C ILE A 251 5.38 21.17 -8.63
N ARG A 252 6.09 21.63 -7.58
CA ARG A 252 7.14 20.83 -6.94
C ARG A 252 6.62 19.57 -6.27
N GLN A 253 5.41 19.65 -5.71
CA GLN A 253 4.75 18.46 -5.14
C GLN A 253 4.42 17.43 -6.20
N LEU A 254 3.96 17.87 -7.39
CA LEU A 254 3.74 16.97 -8.53
C LEU A 254 5.04 16.32 -9.00
N GLU A 255 6.14 17.09 -9.12
CA GLU A 255 7.46 16.56 -9.50
C GLU A 255 7.92 15.45 -8.54
N LEU A 256 7.73 15.65 -7.23
CA LEU A 256 8.04 14.63 -6.22
C LEU A 256 7.17 13.36 -6.39
N LEU A 257 5.87 13.52 -6.61
CA LEU A 257 4.96 12.38 -6.81
C LEU A 257 5.29 11.60 -8.09
N ILE A 258 5.76 12.29 -9.13
CA ILE A 258 6.22 11.65 -10.37
C ILE A 258 7.56 10.94 -10.18
N GLY A 259 8.38 11.41 -9.23
CA GLY A 259 9.75 10.94 -9.02
C GLY A 259 10.78 11.73 -9.84
N ARG A 260 10.53 13.03 -10.06
CA ARG A 260 11.47 13.99 -10.63
C ARG A 260 12.10 14.85 -9.55
N PHE A 261 13.27 15.43 -9.83
CA PHE A 261 13.80 16.52 -9.01
C PHE A 261 12.92 17.77 -9.16
N PRO A 262 12.73 18.57 -8.07
CA PRO A 262 11.82 19.71 -8.07
C PRO A 262 12.42 20.94 -8.77
N GLU A 263 12.34 20.96 -10.08
CA GLU A 263 12.86 22.04 -10.96
C GLU A 263 11.79 23.12 -11.28
N GLY A 264 10.52 22.82 -11.01
CA GLY A 264 9.42 23.74 -11.32
C GLY A 264 8.98 23.67 -12.79
N ASN A 265 9.19 22.54 -13.47
CA ASN A 265 9.00 22.42 -14.93
C ASN A 265 7.90 21.40 -15.28
N ILE A 266 6.67 21.68 -14.82
CA ILE A 266 5.47 20.92 -15.19
C ILE A 266 4.53 21.82 -15.99
N PRO A 267 3.99 21.40 -17.15
CA PRO A 267 2.95 22.12 -17.85
C PRO A 267 1.73 22.35 -16.96
N GLU A 268 1.21 23.56 -16.91
CA GLU A 268 0.07 23.91 -16.06
C GLU A 268 -1.26 23.65 -16.79
N PRO A 269 -2.30 23.17 -16.10
CA PRO A 269 -3.63 23.12 -16.66
C PRO A 269 -4.18 24.55 -16.78
N HIS A 270 -4.72 24.87 -17.93
CA HIS A 270 -5.28 26.22 -18.15
C HIS A 270 -6.56 26.48 -17.37
N ARG A 271 -7.30 25.45 -17.01
CA ARG A 271 -8.55 25.54 -16.27
C ARG A 271 -8.91 24.20 -15.63
N LEU A 272 -9.61 24.27 -14.48
CA LEU A 272 -10.20 23.07 -13.88
C LEU A 272 -11.29 22.49 -14.79
N PRO A 273 -11.26 21.16 -15.06
CA PRO A 273 -12.33 20.51 -15.81
C PRO A 273 -13.64 20.49 -15.01
N GLY A 274 -14.77 20.34 -15.69
CA GLY A 274 -16.02 20.02 -15.01
C GLY A 274 -15.95 18.64 -14.35
N ALA A 275 -16.60 18.50 -13.20
CA ALA A 275 -16.66 17.19 -12.54
C ALA A 275 -17.35 16.17 -13.45
N PRO A 276 -16.74 14.99 -13.72
CA PRO A 276 -17.37 13.95 -14.52
C PRO A 276 -18.64 13.43 -13.84
N SER A 277 -19.49 12.69 -14.57
CA SER A 277 -20.69 12.07 -14.00
C SER A 277 -20.33 11.18 -12.80
N VAL A 278 -21.25 11.09 -11.82
CA VAL A 278 -21.08 10.22 -10.66
C VAL A 278 -20.93 8.78 -11.13
N PRO A 279 -19.89 8.03 -10.70
CA PRO A 279 -19.78 6.62 -11.06
C PRO A 279 -20.87 5.83 -10.37
N PRO A 280 -21.38 4.76 -11.00
CA PRO A 280 -22.32 3.85 -10.35
C PRO A 280 -21.65 3.20 -9.13
N ALA A 281 -22.27 3.30 -7.96
CA ALA A 281 -21.68 2.78 -6.71
C ALA A 281 -21.73 1.25 -6.61
N GLY A 282 -22.58 0.58 -7.40
CA GLY A 282 -22.77 -0.86 -7.33
C GLY A 282 -23.40 -1.31 -6.01
N LEU A 283 -23.37 -2.61 -5.75
CA LEU A 283 -23.84 -3.16 -4.48
C LEU A 283 -22.73 -3.08 -3.41
N PRO A 284 -23.09 -2.77 -2.16
CA PRO A 284 -22.13 -2.76 -1.05
C PRO A 284 -21.31 -4.06 -0.94
N SER A 285 -21.93 -5.22 -1.15
CA SER A 285 -21.25 -6.52 -1.08
C SER A 285 -20.20 -6.76 -2.18
N GLU A 286 -20.20 -5.98 -3.26
CA GLU A 286 -19.20 -6.10 -4.33
C GLU A 286 -17.87 -5.49 -3.95
N LEU A 287 -17.83 -4.52 -3.02
CA LEU A 287 -16.59 -3.92 -2.50
C LEU A 287 -15.64 -4.97 -1.95
N LEU A 288 -16.16 -6.01 -1.28
CA LEU A 288 -15.36 -7.08 -0.69
C LEU A 288 -14.49 -7.81 -1.72
N LYS A 289 -14.88 -7.79 -3.00
CA LYS A 289 -14.18 -8.47 -4.08
C LYS A 289 -13.34 -7.54 -4.94
N ARG A 290 -13.53 -6.22 -4.80
CA ARG A 290 -12.90 -5.22 -5.68
C ARG A 290 -11.78 -4.46 -5.00
N ARG A 291 -11.91 -4.18 -3.70
CA ARG A 291 -10.94 -3.37 -2.97
C ARG A 291 -9.69 -4.17 -2.63
N PRO A 292 -8.51 -3.74 -3.12
CA PRO A 292 -7.26 -4.45 -2.85
C PRO A 292 -6.90 -4.51 -1.36
N ASP A 293 -7.22 -3.48 -0.58
CA ASP A 293 -6.95 -3.43 0.87
C ASP A 293 -7.77 -4.47 1.66
N ILE A 294 -9.03 -4.72 1.26
CA ILE A 294 -9.87 -5.78 1.84
C ILE A 294 -9.30 -7.15 1.47
N ILE A 295 -8.95 -7.35 0.19
CA ILE A 295 -8.38 -8.61 -0.28
C ILE A 295 -7.03 -8.88 0.42
N ALA A 296 -6.19 -7.86 0.59
CA ALA A 296 -4.92 -8.00 1.33
C ALA A 296 -5.15 -8.40 2.79
N ALA A 297 -6.11 -7.78 3.48
CA ALA A 297 -6.47 -8.12 4.85
C ALA A 297 -7.02 -9.56 4.97
N GLU A 298 -7.84 -10.00 3.99
CA GLU A 298 -8.33 -11.39 3.92
C GLU A 298 -7.18 -12.39 3.78
N ARG A 299 -6.21 -12.11 2.91
CA ARG A 299 -5.01 -12.95 2.73
C ARG A 299 -4.13 -12.99 3.98
N ARG A 300 -4.01 -11.89 4.73
CA ARG A 300 -3.30 -11.88 6.03
C ARG A 300 -4.03 -12.69 7.09
N TYR A 301 -5.34 -12.63 7.13
CA TYR A 301 -6.14 -13.48 8.01
C TYR A 301 -5.94 -14.96 7.67
N GLU A 302 -6.00 -15.34 6.39
CA GLU A 302 -5.71 -16.70 5.93
C GLU A 302 -4.29 -17.15 6.35
N ALA A 303 -3.28 -16.29 6.16
CA ALA A 303 -1.91 -16.55 6.57
C ALA A 303 -1.77 -16.79 8.08
N ALA A 304 -2.48 -16.01 8.91
CA ALA A 304 -2.48 -16.17 10.37
C ALA A 304 -3.10 -17.51 10.79
N GLY A 305 -4.22 -17.92 10.20
CA GLY A 305 -4.83 -19.23 10.44
C GLY A 305 -3.90 -20.40 10.07
N LEU A 306 -3.20 -20.28 8.93
CA LEU A 306 -2.20 -21.27 8.50
C LEU A 306 -0.99 -21.35 9.45
N ARG A 307 -0.51 -20.19 9.98
CA ARG A 307 0.54 -20.15 11.02
C ARG A 307 0.09 -20.84 12.31
N ARG A 308 -1.16 -20.63 12.74
CA ARG A 308 -1.73 -21.37 13.88
C ARG A 308 -1.74 -22.87 13.62
N GLY A 309 -2.13 -23.30 12.41
CA GLY A 309 -2.06 -24.70 11.98
C GLY A 309 -0.63 -25.27 12.08
N ALA A 310 0.37 -24.50 11.64
CA ALA A 310 1.78 -24.88 11.75
C ALA A 310 2.25 -24.99 13.21
N ALA A 311 1.89 -24.04 14.07
CA ALA A 311 2.21 -24.05 15.50
C ALA A 311 1.57 -25.26 16.21
N ARG A 312 0.32 -25.59 15.85
CA ARG A 312 -0.34 -26.81 16.35
C ARG A 312 0.37 -28.08 15.89
N ALA A 313 0.77 -28.13 14.61
CA ALA A 313 1.49 -29.28 14.05
C ALA A 313 2.87 -29.48 14.70
N ALA A 314 3.53 -28.44 15.17
CA ALA A 314 4.80 -28.50 15.91
C ALA A 314 4.73 -29.25 17.25
N ARG A 315 3.54 -29.53 17.76
CA ARG A 315 3.31 -30.33 18.98
C ARG A 315 3.36 -31.83 18.75
N TYR A 316 3.31 -32.27 17.51
CA TYR A 316 3.39 -33.69 17.13
C TYR A 316 4.84 -34.15 16.92
N PRO A 317 5.11 -35.48 16.88
CA PRO A 317 6.45 -36.00 16.65
C PRO A 317 7.06 -35.52 15.35
N SER A 318 8.29 -35.02 15.37
CA SER A 318 9.05 -34.70 14.15
C SER A 318 9.81 -35.93 13.67
N PHE A 319 9.92 -36.09 12.36
CA PHE A 319 10.66 -37.13 11.71
C PHE A 319 11.85 -36.52 10.98
N SER A 320 13.03 -37.10 11.13
CA SER A 320 14.18 -36.68 10.34
C SER A 320 14.88 -37.87 9.70
N LEU A 321 15.31 -37.67 8.48
CA LEU A 321 16.14 -38.61 7.72
C LEU A 321 17.47 -37.94 7.43
N THR A 322 18.55 -38.56 7.89
CA THR A 322 19.92 -38.10 7.63
C THR A 322 20.70 -39.16 6.89
N GLY A 323 21.42 -38.75 5.86
CA GLY A 323 22.31 -39.62 5.11
C GLY A 323 23.68 -38.96 5.00
N ARG A 324 24.73 -39.75 5.13
CA ARG A 324 26.11 -39.33 4.91
C ARG A 324 26.80 -40.30 3.99
N SER A 325 27.56 -39.82 3.03
CA SER A 325 28.48 -40.62 2.22
C SER A 325 29.77 -39.83 2.02
N GLY A 326 30.91 -40.45 2.29
CA GLY A 326 32.18 -39.77 2.23
C GLY A 326 33.36 -40.68 2.56
N THR A 327 34.45 -40.08 3.01
CA THR A 327 35.68 -40.76 3.42
C THR A 327 36.04 -40.38 4.86
N SER A 328 36.75 -41.24 5.55
CA SER A 328 37.34 -40.97 6.87
C SER A 328 38.70 -41.68 6.96
N THR A 329 39.76 -40.90 7.14
CA THR A 329 41.15 -41.40 7.16
C THR A 329 41.96 -40.68 8.23
N SER A 330 43.12 -41.26 8.62
CA SER A 330 44.07 -40.59 9.53
C SER A 330 45.17 -39.81 8.80
N ALA A 331 45.23 -39.86 7.46
CA ALA A 331 46.21 -39.15 6.65
C ALA A 331 45.48 -38.19 5.69
N PHE A 332 45.93 -36.95 5.61
CA PHE A 332 45.28 -35.92 4.78
C PHE A 332 45.33 -36.26 3.28
N GLU A 333 46.42 -36.92 2.82
CA GLU A 333 46.60 -37.33 1.44
C GLU A 333 45.55 -38.36 0.96
N ASP A 334 44.97 -39.13 1.87
CA ASP A 334 43.98 -40.19 1.56
C ASP A 334 42.52 -39.70 1.62
N VAL A 335 42.26 -38.42 1.85
CA VAL A 335 40.89 -37.87 2.03
C VAL A 335 40.00 -38.15 0.81
N LEU A 336 40.56 -38.24 -0.38
CA LEU A 336 39.81 -38.51 -1.62
C LEU A 336 39.91 -39.98 -2.08
N ASP A 337 40.63 -40.81 -1.32
CA ASP A 337 40.76 -42.25 -1.66
C ASP A 337 39.47 -43.00 -1.30
N ARG A 338 38.89 -43.67 -2.29
CA ARG A 338 37.67 -44.47 -2.14
C ARG A 338 37.85 -45.68 -1.22
N GLY A 339 39.10 -46.12 -0.96
CA GLY A 339 39.41 -47.19 -0.02
C GLY A 339 38.99 -46.87 1.42
N PHE A 340 38.88 -45.58 1.76
CA PHE A 340 38.43 -45.10 3.06
C PHE A 340 36.96 -44.65 3.06
N GLY A 341 36.15 -45.14 2.10
CA GLY A 341 34.75 -44.80 1.95
C GLY A 341 33.89 -45.24 3.13
N ILE A 342 33.08 -44.30 3.64
CA ILE A 342 32.10 -44.52 4.68
C ILE A 342 30.71 -44.06 4.22
N TRP A 343 29.68 -44.71 4.72
CA TRP A 343 28.32 -44.22 4.54
C TRP A 343 27.47 -44.51 5.78
N SER A 344 26.45 -43.69 6.01
CA SER A 344 25.44 -43.93 7.04
C SER A 344 24.09 -43.40 6.57
N LEU A 345 23.03 -44.08 6.98
CA LEU A 345 21.65 -43.66 6.81
C LEU A 345 20.95 -43.84 8.15
N ALA A 346 20.38 -42.76 8.67
CA ALA A 346 19.68 -42.77 9.95
C ALA A 346 18.34 -42.10 9.83
N GLY A 347 17.30 -42.68 10.43
CA GLY A 347 16.01 -42.09 10.64
C GLY A 347 15.78 -41.84 12.13
N SER A 348 15.25 -40.68 12.50
CA SER A 348 14.92 -40.41 13.87
C SER A 348 13.49 -39.86 14.01
N VAL A 349 12.88 -40.14 15.18
CA VAL A 349 11.60 -39.61 15.58
C VAL A 349 11.78 -38.89 16.91
N ALA A 350 11.43 -37.64 16.98
CA ALA A 350 11.56 -36.86 18.20
C ALA A 350 10.22 -36.29 18.61
N GLN A 351 9.75 -36.64 19.82
CA GLN A 351 8.53 -36.11 20.41
C GLN A 351 8.88 -35.32 21.69
N PRO A 352 8.66 -34.00 21.72
CA PRO A 352 8.78 -33.25 22.96
C PRO A 352 7.72 -33.69 23.97
N LEU A 353 8.10 -34.34 25.06
CA LEU A 353 7.18 -34.75 26.14
C LEU A 353 6.94 -33.62 27.12
N PHE A 354 7.98 -32.85 27.41
CA PHE A 354 7.91 -31.69 28.29
C PHE A 354 8.80 -30.55 27.75
N ALA A 355 8.21 -29.41 27.50
CA ALA A 355 8.90 -28.21 27.00
C ALA A 355 8.53 -26.96 27.84
N GLY A 356 8.24 -27.14 29.14
CA GLY A 356 7.87 -26.04 30.04
C GLY A 356 6.63 -25.25 29.59
N GLY A 357 5.74 -25.86 28.81
CA GLY A 357 4.55 -25.16 28.26
C GLY A 357 4.78 -24.41 26.95
N ARG A 358 6.02 -24.24 26.48
CA ARG A 358 6.39 -23.43 25.30
C ARG A 358 5.51 -23.70 24.08
N LEU A 359 5.41 -24.94 23.62
CA LEU A 359 4.64 -25.30 22.42
C LEU A 359 3.14 -24.97 22.53
N LYS A 360 2.58 -25.04 23.75
CA LYS A 360 1.19 -24.69 24.00
C LYS A 360 0.98 -23.17 23.90
N GLU A 361 1.92 -22.42 24.46
CA GLU A 361 1.84 -20.96 24.41
C GLU A 361 2.14 -20.42 23.00
N GLU A 362 3.03 -21.05 22.22
CA GLU A 362 3.23 -20.73 20.81
C GLU A 362 1.95 -20.93 19.97
N GLU A 363 1.21 -22.02 20.19
CA GLU A 363 -0.10 -22.23 19.55
C GLU A 363 -1.13 -21.17 20.01
N ARG A 364 -1.13 -20.77 21.29
CA ARG A 364 -2.00 -19.71 21.80
C ARG A 364 -1.68 -18.35 21.19
N ILE A 365 -0.40 -17.99 21.12
CA ILE A 365 0.05 -16.75 20.48
C ILE A 365 -0.45 -16.72 19.04
N ALA A 366 -0.20 -17.76 18.26
CA ALA A 366 -0.69 -17.86 16.90
C ALA A 366 -2.22 -17.80 16.78
N GLY A 367 -2.94 -18.31 17.80
CA GLY A 367 -4.40 -18.19 17.89
C GLY A 367 -4.85 -16.75 18.14
N HIS A 368 -4.14 -15.99 18.98
CA HIS A 368 -4.41 -14.56 19.17
C HIS A 368 -4.08 -13.73 17.95
N ASP A 369 -2.98 -14.04 17.24
CA ASP A 369 -2.61 -13.39 15.98
C ASP A 369 -3.69 -13.59 14.91
N GLU A 370 -4.30 -14.78 14.84
CA GLU A 370 -5.44 -15.05 13.95
C GLU A 370 -6.65 -14.18 14.29
N VAL A 371 -6.98 -14.03 15.58
CA VAL A 371 -8.07 -13.15 16.02
C VAL A 371 -7.76 -11.67 15.74
N ILE A 372 -6.51 -11.24 15.94
CA ILE A 372 -6.08 -9.88 15.59
C ILE A 372 -6.29 -9.63 14.10
N ALA A 373 -5.80 -10.51 13.24
CA ALA A 373 -5.96 -10.39 11.78
C ALA A 373 -7.45 -10.35 11.35
N LEU A 374 -8.32 -11.09 12.05
CA LEU A 374 -9.77 -11.02 11.84
C LEU A 374 -10.34 -9.64 12.18
N GLN A 375 -9.95 -9.06 13.32
CA GLN A 375 -10.41 -7.73 13.72
C GLN A 375 -9.88 -6.64 12.78
N GLU A 376 -8.67 -6.78 12.28
CA GLU A 376 -8.09 -5.88 11.27
C GLU A 376 -8.87 -5.95 9.95
N LEU A 377 -9.25 -7.16 9.50
CA LEU A 377 -10.12 -7.34 8.33
C LEU A 377 -11.48 -6.66 8.53
N GLN A 378 -12.14 -6.88 9.68
CA GLN A 378 -13.41 -6.24 9.99
C GLN A 378 -13.29 -4.71 10.02
N GLY A 379 -12.25 -4.18 10.66
CA GLY A 379 -11.96 -2.75 10.68
C GLY A 379 -11.71 -2.17 9.29
N THR A 380 -11.02 -2.90 8.42
CA THR A 380 -10.78 -2.50 7.03
C THR A 380 -12.09 -2.45 6.22
N ILE A 381 -12.95 -3.45 6.37
CA ILE A 381 -14.29 -3.48 5.76
C ILE A 381 -15.10 -2.25 6.22
N LEU A 382 -15.18 -1.99 7.52
CA LEU A 382 -15.95 -0.85 8.05
C LEU A 382 -15.44 0.49 7.52
N ARG A 383 -14.12 0.70 7.46
CA ARG A 383 -13.52 1.91 6.88
C ARG A 383 -13.87 2.05 5.40
N ALA A 384 -13.79 0.96 4.64
CA ALA A 384 -14.12 0.96 3.22
C ALA A 384 -15.58 1.38 2.96
N PHE A 385 -16.52 0.90 3.76
CA PHE A 385 -17.93 1.32 3.68
C PHE A 385 -18.11 2.79 4.05
N ALA A 386 -17.46 3.23 5.13
CA ALA A 386 -17.53 4.61 5.56
C ALA A 386 -16.98 5.59 4.50
N GLU A 387 -15.90 5.24 3.82
CA GLU A 387 -15.30 6.04 2.74
C GLU A 387 -16.27 6.22 1.57
N VAL A 388 -16.97 5.15 1.14
CA VAL A 388 -17.95 5.25 0.05
C VAL A 388 -19.15 6.10 0.47
N GLU A 389 -19.74 5.84 1.64
CA GLU A 389 -20.88 6.61 2.15
C GLU A 389 -20.53 8.09 2.30
N GLN A 390 -19.38 8.41 2.87
CA GLN A 390 -18.93 9.79 3.02
C GLN A 390 -18.75 10.49 1.66
N ALA A 391 -18.16 9.79 0.67
CA ALA A 391 -17.95 10.37 -0.65
C ALA A 391 -19.27 10.57 -1.41
N LEU A 392 -20.24 9.66 -1.26
CA LEU A 392 -21.57 9.81 -1.87
C LEU A 392 -22.36 10.95 -1.26
N VAL A 393 -22.40 11.04 0.07
CA VAL A 393 -23.05 12.13 0.79
C VAL A 393 -22.41 13.48 0.44
N ALA A 394 -21.06 13.53 0.43
CA ALA A 394 -20.33 14.76 0.08
C ALA A 394 -20.63 15.24 -1.34
N GLU A 395 -20.83 14.33 -2.30
CA GLU A 395 -21.16 14.71 -3.68
C GLU A 395 -22.47 15.49 -3.79
N GLU A 396 -23.51 15.07 -3.08
CA GLU A 396 -24.78 15.77 -3.05
C GLU A 396 -24.63 17.18 -2.48
N PHE A 397 -23.90 17.31 -1.36
CA PHE A 397 -23.67 18.60 -0.74
C PHE A 397 -22.81 19.52 -1.59
N TYR A 398 -21.74 19.01 -2.21
CA TYR A 398 -20.90 19.81 -3.10
C TYR A 398 -21.65 20.27 -4.35
N ALA A 399 -22.50 19.44 -4.94
CA ALA A 399 -23.30 19.83 -6.10
C ALA A 399 -24.26 20.98 -5.77
N ARG A 400 -25.00 20.88 -4.65
CA ARG A 400 -25.91 21.96 -4.17
C ARG A 400 -25.15 23.22 -3.83
N ARG A 401 -24.00 23.11 -3.15
CA ARG A 401 -23.18 24.27 -2.77
C ARG A 401 -22.56 24.93 -4.00
N GLU A 402 -22.11 24.19 -4.99
CA GLU A 402 -21.56 24.75 -6.24
C GLU A 402 -22.61 25.57 -6.98
N ALA A 403 -23.85 25.05 -7.08
CA ALA A 403 -24.93 25.80 -7.71
C ALA A 403 -25.21 27.15 -7.01
N ALA A 404 -25.29 27.16 -5.68
CA ALA A 404 -25.52 28.38 -4.90
C ALA A 404 -24.33 29.37 -4.98
N VAL A 405 -23.08 28.88 -4.93
CA VAL A 405 -21.89 29.74 -5.05
C VAL A 405 -21.75 30.28 -6.46
N LEU A 406 -22.11 29.53 -7.51
CA LEU A 406 -22.13 30.00 -8.90
C LEU A 406 -23.13 31.10 -9.09
N GLU A 407 -24.34 30.99 -8.52
CA GLU A 407 -25.37 32.06 -8.53
C GLU A 407 -24.86 33.31 -7.80
N SER A 408 -24.26 33.13 -6.61
CA SER A 408 -23.67 34.22 -5.82
C SER A 408 -22.55 34.94 -6.59
N ALA A 409 -21.61 34.17 -7.19
CA ALA A 409 -20.50 34.74 -7.97
C ALA A 409 -21.00 35.50 -9.20
N THR A 410 -22.05 34.98 -9.87
CA THR A 410 -22.66 35.62 -11.02
C THR A 410 -23.32 36.96 -10.62
N SER A 411 -24.04 36.97 -9.51
CA SER A 411 -24.71 38.18 -8.98
C SER A 411 -23.69 39.20 -8.46
N ALA A 412 -22.64 38.76 -7.76
CA ALA A 412 -21.56 39.62 -7.27
C ALA A 412 -20.78 40.26 -8.43
N ARG A 413 -20.53 39.54 -9.52
CA ARG A 413 -19.90 40.10 -10.72
C ARG A 413 -20.76 41.21 -11.34
N LYS A 414 -22.07 40.98 -11.51
CA LYS A 414 -22.98 41.97 -12.04
C LYS A 414 -23.08 43.22 -11.12
N ALA A 415 -23.10 43.02 -9.80
CA ALA A 415 -23.10 44.10 -8.83
C ALA A 415 -21.82 44.93 -8.89
N ALA A 416 -20.65 44.30 -9.03
CA ALA A 416 -19.40 45.04 -9.16
C ALA A 416 -19.31 45.79 -10.49
N GLU A 417 -19.78 45.20 -11.60
CA GLU A 417 -19.87 45.88 -12.91
C GLU A 417 -20.78 47.12 -12.84
N ALA A 418 -21.97 47.02 -12.23
CA ALA A 418 -22.89 48.15 -12.02
C ALA A 418 -22.27 49.22 -11.10
N SER A 419 -21.66 48.81 -9.96
CA SER A 419 -21.04 49.73 -9.02
C SER A 419 -19.88 50.55 -9.62
N ILE A 420 -19.18 50.00 -10.61
CA ILE A 420 -18.14 50.75 -11.34
C ILE A 420 -18.75 51.90 -12.14
N LEU A 421 -19.90 51.67 -12.82
CA LEU A 421 -20.60 52.68 -13.58
C LEU A 421 -21.25 53.74 -12.65
N ASP A 422 -21.96 53.26 -11.60
CA ASP A 422 -22.60 54.13 -10.63
C ASP A 422 -21.58 55.03 -9.88
N PHE A 423 -20.38 54.50 -9.61
CA PHE A 423 -19.28 55.27 -9.04
C PHE A 423 -18.76 56.33 -10.04
N ALA A 424 -18.61 55.97 -11.32
CA ALA A 424 -18.18 56.94 -12.34
C ALA A 424 -19.16 58.10 -12.46
N ASP A 425 -20.46 57.81 -12.38
CA ASP A 425 -21.54 58.80 -12.43
C ASP A 425 -21.78 59.59 -11.11
N GLY A 426 -21.06 59.23 -10.03
CA GLY A 426 -21.17 59.80 -8.71
C GLY A 426 -22.41 59.41 -7.91
N ALA A 427 -23.09 58.31 -8.35
CA ALA A 427 -24.29 57.79 -7.70
C ALA A 427 -24.00 56.96 -6.43
N VAL A 428 -22.79 56.39 -6.34
CA VAL A 428 -22.33 55.67 -5.15
C VAL A 428 -20.95 56.17 -4.71
N ASP A 429 -20.61 55.91 -3.44
CA ASP A 429 -19.32 56.24 -2.87
C ASP A 429 -18.26 55.13 -3.12
N ALA A 430 -16.99 55.45 -2.85
CA ALA A 430 -15.89 54.51 -3.03
C ALA A 430 -16.02 53.29 -2.13
N LEU A 431 -16.63 53.39 -0.95
CA LEU A 431 -16.80 52.26 -0.03
C LEU A 431 -17.74 51.20 -0.61
N THR A 432 -18.85 51.65 -1.22
CA THR A 432 -19.82 50.78 -1.90
C THR A 432 -19.15 50.06 -3.08
N LEU A 433 -18.37 50.79 -3.90
CA LEU A 433 -17.60 50.18 -5.00
C LEU A 433 -16.61 49.12 -4.49
N LEU A 434 -15.80 49.45 -3.48
CA LEU A 434 -14.80 48.53 -2.90
C LEU A 434 -15.46 47.30 -2.34
N ALA A 435 -16.59 47.43 -1.61
CA ALA A 435 -17.33 46.29 -1.06
C ALA A 435 -17.92 45.37 -2.15
N ALA A 436 -18.43 45.93 -3.26
CA ALA A 436 -18.92 45.12 -4.38
C ALA A 436 -17.79 44.37 -5.08
N GLN A 437 -16.64 44.99 -5.29
CA GLN A 437 -15.46 44.37 -5.87
C GLN A 437 -14.91 43.26 -4.97
N ASP A 438 -14.86 43.46 -3.64
CA ASP A 438 -14.44 42.43 -2.70
C ASP A 438 -15.35 41.22 -2.76
N ARG A 439 -16.64 41.40 -2.77
CA ARG A 439 -17.62 40.33 -2.88
C ARG A 439 -17.42 39.52 -4.17
N GLN A 440 -17.18 40.23 -5.29
CA GLN A 440 -16.88 39.56 -6.56
C GLN A 440 -15.65 38.69 -6.49
N VAL A 441 -14.54 39.20 -5.96
CA VAL A 441 -13.27 38.45 -5.85
C VAL A 441 -13.42 37.25 -4.91
N GLN A 442 -14.02 37.47 -3.73
CA GLN A 442 -14.22 36.39 -2.75
C GLN A 442 -15.08 35.24 -3.29
N THR A 443 -16.20 35.58 -3.95
CA THR A 443 -17.10 34.55 -4.51
C THR A 443 -16.47 33.80 -5.70
N ALA A 444 -15.65 34.48 -6.51
CA ALA A 444 -14.90 33.87 -7.60
C ALA A 444 -13.85 32.87 -7.06
N PHE A 445 -13.05 33.27 -6.07
CA PHE A 445 -12.10 32.40 -5.38
C PHE A 445 -12.79 31.18 -4.76
N GLN A 446 -13.91 31.39 -4.06
CA GLN A 446 -14.69 30.34 -3.44
C GLN A 446 -15.23 29.34 -4.47
N LEU A 447 -15.66 29.80 -5.65
CA LEU A 447 -16.16 28.92 -6.71
C LEU A 447 -15.06 27.98 -7.26
N VAL A 448 -13.85 28.53 -7.51
CA VAL A 448 -12.71 27.72 -7.99
C VAL A 448 -12.33 26.68 -6.96
N SER A 449 -12.19 27.07 -5.68
CA SER A 449 -11.86 26.14 -4.61
C SER A 449 -12.91 25.02 -4.45
N LEU A 450 -14.19 25.37 -4.58
CA LEU A 450 -15.28 24.40 -4.47
C LEU A 450 -15.29 23.40 -5.64
N ARG A 451 -14.98 23.85 -6.85
CA ARG A 451 -14.83 22.98 -8.02
C ARG A 451 -13.69 21.96 -7.82
N ARG A 452 -12.55 22.42 -7.30
CA ARG A 452 -11.45 21.50 -6.95
C ARG A 452 -11.88 20.48 -5.90
N MET A 453 -12.53 20.92 -4.81
CA MET A 453 -13.03 20.01 -3.76
C MET A 453 -13.96 18.94 -4.33
N ARG A 454 -14.82 19.31 -5.29
CA ARG A 454 -15.74 18.38 -5.94
C ARG A 454 -14.98 17.37 -6.83
N LEU A 455 -13.95 17.83 -7.55
CA LEU A 455 -13.07 16.93 -8.32
C LEU A 455 -12.33 15.94 -7.42
N GLU A 456 -11.80 16.41 -6.29
CA GLU A 456 -11.15 15.55 -5.30
C GLU A 456 -12.12 14.53 -4.69
N ASN A 457 -13.35 14.93 -4.39
CA ASN A 457 -14.37 14.01 -3.92
C ASN A 457 -14.70 12.95 -4.97
N ARG A 458 -14.69 13.31 -6.25
CA ARG A 458 -14.88 12.37 -7.36
C ARG A 458 -13.75 11.34 -7.42
N ILE A 459 -12.49 11.78 -7.22
CA ILE A 459 -11.35 10.86 -7.11
C ILE A 459 -11.52 9.93 -5.90
N ASN A 460 -11.87 10.50 -4.74
CA ASN A 460 -12.10 9.72 -3.52
C ASN A 460 -13.16 8.64 -3.72
N LEU A 461 -14.27 8.99 -4.38
CA LEU A 461 -15.34 8.04 -4.67
C LEU A 461 -14.86 6.90 -5.58
N HIS A 462 -14.08 7.20 -6.63
CA HIS A 462 -13.51 6.16 -7.49
C HIS A 462 -12.58 5.22 -6.73
N LEU A 463 -11.70 5.76 -5.88
CA LEU A 463 -10.78 4.97 -5.06
C LEU A 463 -11.55 4.12 -4.02
N ALA A 464 -12.53 4.72 -3.35
CA ALA A 464 -13.35 4.04 -2.34
C ALA A 464 -14.16 2.87 -2.94
N LEU A 465 -14.61 3.00 -4.19
CA LEU A 465 -15.29 1.94 -4.92
C LEU A 465 -14.37 0.84 -5.44
N GLY A 466 -13.06 0.95 -5.19
CA GLY A 466 -12.06 -0.01 -5.68
C GLY A 466 -11.79 0.13 -7.18
N GLY A 467 -11.96 1.35 -7.73
CA GLY A 467 -11.67 1.63 -9.13
C GLY A 467 -10.18 1.39 -9.43
N ASP A 468 -9.92 0.45 -10.34
CA ASP A 468 -8.60 0.24 -10.92
C ASP A 468 -8.44 1.13 -12.16
N PHE A 469 -7.21 1.36 -12.61
CA PHE A 469 -6.93 2.02 -13.88
C PHE A 469 -5.91 1.20 -14.64
N GLN A 470 -6.21 0.96 -15.92
CA GLN A 470 -5.31 0.22 -16.79
C GLN A 470 -4.24 1.19 -17.32
N THR A 471 -3.08 1.20 -16.71
CA THR A 471 -1.87 1.52 -17.45
C THR A 471 -1.39 0.21 -18.10
N GLN A 472 -1.35 0.15 -19.41
CA GLN A 472 -0.69 -0.94 -20.16
C GLN A 472 0.82 -0.92 -19.86
N VAL A 473 1.21 -1.33 -18.67
CA VAL A 473 2.61 -1.61 -18.32
C VAL A 473 2.57 -2.73 -17.30
N LEU A 474 2.50 -3.95 -17.81
CA LEU A 474 3.03 -5.10 -17.08
C LEU A 474 4.55 -5.04 -17.21
N PRO A 475 5.30 -5.22 -16.10
CA PRO A 475 6.74 -5.35 -16.15
C PRO A 475 7.16 -6.67 -16.83
#